data_ffdc2d44e032c7b60c27e3afdcadccb7
#
_entry.id   ffdc2d44e032c7b60c27e3afdcadccb7
#
_cell.length_a   1.000
_cell.length_b   1.000
_cell.length_c   1.000
_cell.angle_alpha   90.00
_cell.angle_beta   90.00
_cell.angle_gamma   90.00
#
_symmetry.space_group_name_H-M   'P 1'
#
loop_
_entity.id
_entity.type
_entity.pdbx_description
1 polymer ?
#
loop_
_entity_poly.entity_id
_entity_poly.type
_entity_poly.pdbx_seq_one_letter_code
_entity_poly.pdbx_strand_id
1 'polypeptide(L)'
;MSLNEIQGKLALITGASGGIGSACAHQLAQKGVHLALTYANNLEPLNALVIDLRTKYAENKLRISIHQVDVGNADQIEAMFQQIDTQHGHRPDILVSNAGYGKRFPNVWDITLEEFDYTLNINLRASFILVKGVVEHMKSQQWGRIIFMSSIAAYGGGINGCHYAASKGGLTGMMKNLSTRLAEYNISVNDVAPAMIGDTGMIPNAAAIPEVAAGIPLQRLGTPEETANVVTMLATTGYMTGQSLLLAGG
;
A
#
# COMPACT_ATOMS: atom_id res chain seq x y z
N MET A 1 -12.85 -15.44 17.73
CA MET A 1 -12.32 -14.07 17.59
C MET A 1 -13.21 -13.32 16.62
N SER A 2 -13.43 -12.03 16.83
CA SER A 2 -14.16 -11.18 15.87
C SER A 2 -13.36 -11.13 14.57
N LEU A 3 -14.02 -11.32 13.41
CA LEU A 3 -13.37 -11.20 12.09
C LEU A 3 -12.83 -9.80 11.80
N ASN A 4 -13.24 -8.80 12.59
CA ASN A 4 -12.86 -7.40 12.45
C ASN A 4 -11.75 -6.97 13.43
N GLU A 5 -11.34 -7.84 14.37
CA GLU A 5 -10.28 -7.55 15.33
C GLU A 5 -8.90 -7.67 14.63
N ILE A 6 -8.12 -6.60 14.71
CA ILE A 6 -6.78 -6.55 14.13
C ILE A 6 -5.65 -6.35 15.16
N GLN A 7 -5.98 -6.15 16.43
CA GLN A 7 -4.99 -6.04 17.49
C GLN A 7 -4.12 -7.30 17.56
N GLY A 8 -2.82 -7.14 17.67
CA GLY A 8 -1.85 -8.23 17.70
C GLY A 8 -1.57 -8.89 16.35
N LYS A 9 -2.27 -8.51 15.27
CA LYS A 9 -1.96 -8.94 13.90
C LYS A 9 -0.67 -8.30 13.40
N LEU A 10 -0.04 -8.89 12.38
CA LEU A 10 1.15 -8.37 11.72
C LEU A 10 0.79 -7.77 10.36
N ALA A 11 1.12 -6.49 10.13
CA ALA A 11 0.97 -5.85 8.84
C ALA A 11 2.32 -5.65 8.15
N LEU A 12 2.40 -6.04 6.88
CA LEU A 12 3.46 -5.62 5.96
C LEU A 12 2.99 -4.37 5.22
N ILE A 13 3.77 -3.29 5.32
CA ILE A 13 3.53 -2.05 4.58
C ILE A 13 4.73 -1.78 3.68
N THR A 14 4.56 -1.88 2.35
CA THR A 14 5.64 -1.56 1.43
C THR A 14 5.71 -0.06 1.16
N GLY A 15 6.94 0.48 1.05
CA GLY A 15 7.15 1.92 0.87
C GLY A 15 6.71 2.75 2.09
N ALA A 16 6.95 2.23 3.29
CA ALA A 16 6.54 2.87 4.55
C ALA A 16 7.31 4.17 4.87
N SER A 17 8.42 4.42 4.19
CA SER A 17 9.15 5.71 4.27
C SER A 17 8.46 6.86 3.53
N GLY A 18 7.45 6.59 2.70
CA GLY A 18 6.64 7.61 2.02
C GLY A 18 5.45 8.07 2.84
N GLY A 19 4.84 9.21 2.49
CA GLY A 19 3.75 9.83 3.26
C GLY A 19 2.58 8.88 3.52
N ILE A 20 2.00 8.25 2.48
CA ILE A 20 0.87 7.33 2.64
C ILE A 20 1.26 6.11 3.47
N GLY A 21 2.42 5.50 3.20
CA GLY A 21 2.88 4.33 3.94
C GLY A 21 3.13 4.62 5.42
N SER A 22 3.70 5.78 5.73
CA SER A 22 3.92 6.28 7.09
C SER A 22 2.58 6.51 7.82
N ALA A 23 1.62 7.16 7.18
CA ALA A 23 0.28 7.37 7.75
C ALA A 23 -0.45 6.04 8.02
N CYS A 24 -0.34 5.06 7.12
CA CYS A 24 -0.87 3.71 7.34
C CYS A 24 -0.21 3.03 8.54
N ALA A 25 1.12 3.16 8.68
CA ALA A 25 1.84 2.61 9.82
C ALA A 25 1.36 3.20 11.15
N HIS A 26 1.14 4.52 11.21
CA HIS A 26 0.60 5.19 12.39
C HIS A 26 -0.78 4.67 12.78
N GLN A 27 -1.70 4.61 11.84
CA GLN A 27 -3.07 4.20 12.15
C GLN A 27 -3.19 2.72 12.54
N LEU A 28 -2.42 1.83 11.89
CA LEU A 28 -2.39 0.42 12.26
C LEU A 28 -1.68 0.21 13.61
N ALA A 29 -0.59 0.94 13.89
CA ALA A 29 0.07 0.94 15.19
C ALA A 29 -0.87 1.38 16.33
N GLN A 30 -1.69 2.41 16.09
CA GLN A 30 -2.70 2.87 17.05
C GLN A 30 -3.72 1.79 17.38
N LYS A 31 -4.00 0.87 16.46
CA LYS A 31 -4.89 -0.30 16.64
C LYS A 31 -4.16 -1.51 17.25
N GLY A 32 -2.89 -1.36 17.67
CA GLY A 32 -2.13 -2.45 18.27
C GLY A 32 -1.63 -3.50 17.26
N VAL A 33 -1.50 -3.14 15.99
CA VAL A 33 -0.99 -4.00 14.91
C VAL A 33 0.54 -3.96 14.92
N HIS A 34 1.20 -5.13 14.91
CA HIS A 34 2.64 -5.26 14.70
C HIS A 34 3.00 -4.91 13.25
N LEU A 35 4.21 -4.41 13.01
CA LEU A 35 4.57 -3.83 11.73
C LEU A 35 5.86 -4.42 11.15
N ALA A 36 5.81 -4.82 9.88
CA ALA A 36 6.96 -5.02 9.01
C ALA A 36 6.95 -3.90 7.97
N LEU A 37 7.94 -3.01 8.02
CA LEU A 37 8.00 -1.78 7.25
C LEU A 37 9.12 -1.84 6.23
N THR A 38 8.86 -1.48 4.97
CA THR A 38 9.90 -1.49 3.95
C THR A 38 10.25 -0.11 3.43
N TYR A 39 11.49 0.03 2.98
CA TYR A 39 12.03 1.16 2.23
C TYR A 39 12.93 0.66 1.09
N ALA A 40 13.14 1.49 0.07
CA ALA A 40 14.06 1.15 -1.01
C ALA A 40 15.45 1.77 -0.79
N ASN A 41 15.54 3.10 -0.78
CA ASN A 41 16.82 3.81 -0.86
C ASN A 41 17.15 4.65 0.39
N ASN A 42 16.15 5.21 1.07
CA ASN A 42 16.38 6.12 2.19
C ASN A 42 15.81 5.55 3.49
N LEU A 43 16.71 5.20 4.40
CA LEU A 43 16.39 4.64 5.71
C LEU A 43 15.99 5.72 6.73
N GLU A 44 16.49 6.96 6.60
CA GLU A 44 16.34 8.00 7.62
C GLU A 44 14.88 8.32 7.96
N PRO A 45 13.97 8.56 6.98
CA PRO A 45 12.56 8.80 7.30
C PRO A 45 11.90 7.61 8.00
N LEU A 46 12.32 6.37 7.67
CA LEU A 46 11.76 5.19 8.30
C LEU A 46 12.23 5.01 9.74
N ASN A 47 13.49 5.34 10.04
CA ASN A 47 13.99 5.35 11.41
C ASN A 47 13.24 6.38 12.27
N ALA A 48 13.04 7.60 11.75
CA ALA A 48 12.27 8.63 12.44
C ALA A 48 10.82 8.16 12.71
N LEU A 49 10.18 7.54 11.72
CA LEU A 49 8.86 6.95 11.87
C LEU A 49 8.83 5.90 12.99
N VAL A 50 9.78 4.98 13.03
CA VAL A 50 9.80 3.91 14.05
C VAL A 50 10.02 4.46 15.45
N ILE A 51 10.85 5.50 15.61
CA ILE A 51 11.04 6.20 16.90
C ILE A 51 9.73 6.81 17.35
N ASP A 52 9.03 7.52 16.47
CA ASP A 52 7.74 8.16 16.78
C ASP A 52 6.66 7.10 17.12
N LEU A 53 6.55 6.04 16.34
CA LEU A 53 5.60 4.93 16.60
C LEU A 53 5.83 4.30 17.98
N ARG A 54 7.09 4.02 18.34
CA ARG A 54 7.45 3.43 19.64
C ARG A 54 7.14 4.35 20.79
N THR A 55 7.34 5.67 20.59
CA THR A 55 7.06 6.68 21.61
C THR A 55 5.55 6.88 21.78
N LYS A 56 4.85 7.09 20.68
CA LYS A 56 3.42 7.46 20.68
C LYS A 56 2.50 6.31 21.09
N TYR A 57 2.89 5.05 20.75
CA TYR A 57 2.09 3.87 21.01
C TYR A 57 2.81 2.86 21.91
N ALA A 58 3.58 3.35 22.89
CA ALA A 58 4.39 2.51 23.80
C ALA A 58 3.55 1.45 24.54
N GLU A 59 2.32 1.79 24.92
CA GLU A 59 1.41 0.88 25.64
C GLU A 59 1.00 -0.34 24.81
N ASN A 60 1.00 -0.22 23.47
CA ASN A 60 0.62 -1.31 22.57
C ASN A 60 1.70 -2.40 22.45
N LYS A 61 2.90 -2.19 22.98
CA LYS A 61 4.04 -3.13 22.95
C LYS A 61 4.30 -3.68 21.54
N LEU A 62 4.33 -2.81 20.56
CA LEU A 62 4.44 -3.17 19.15
C LEU A 62 5.76 -3.85 18.83
N ARG A 63 5.73 -4.94 18.08
CA ARG A 63 6.89 -5.50 17.39
C ARG A 63 6.98 -4.80 16.03
N ILE A 64 8.09 -4.13 15.77
CA ILE A 64 8.32 -3.38 14.52
C ILE A 64 9.65 -3.82 13.94
N SER A 65 9.63 -4.28 12.69
CA SER A 65 10.80 -4.60 11.89
C SER A 65 10.93 -3.68 10.68
N ILE A 66 12.17 -3.48 10.22
CA ILE A 66 12.53 -2.64 9.07
C ILE A 66 13.26 -3.49 8.05
N HIS A 67 12.89 -3.37 6.78
CA HIS A 67 13.46 -4.15 5.70
C HIS A 67 13.81 -3.25 4.51
N GLN A 68 15.06 -3.33 4.04
CA GLN A 68 15.43 -2.71 2.77
C GLN A 68 15.03 -3.64 1.63
N VAL A 69 14.20 -3.16 0.72
CA VAL A 69 13.68 -3.97 -0.39
C VAL A 69 13.44 -3.10 -1.63
N ASP A 70 14.10 -3.43 -2.72
CA ASP A 70 13.62 -3.08 -4.04
C ASP A 70 12.49 -4.05 -4.41
N VAL A 71 11.25 -3.57 -4.40
CA VAL A 71 10.08 -4.40 -4.73
C VAL A 71 10.07 -4.88 -6.19
N GLY A 72 10.87 -4.28 -7.07
CA GLY A 72 11.11 -4.77 -8.43
C GLY A 72 11.94 -6.05 -8.49
N ASN A 73 12.62 -6.41 -7.40
CA ASN A 73 13.49 -7.58 -7.30
C ASN A 73 12.82 -8.70 -6.49
N ALA A 74 12.47 -9.79 -7.16
CA ALA A 74 11.77 -10.91 -6.54
C ALA A 74 12.58 -11.61 -5.42
N ASP A 75 13.91 -11.70 -5.59
CA ASP A 75 14.77 -12.36 -4.60
C ASP A 75 14.88 -11.51 -3.32
N GLN A 76 14.88 -10.18 -3.45
CA GLN A 76 14.83 -9.29 -2.28
C GLN A 76 13.49 -9.37 -1.55
N ILE A 77 12.37 -9.53 -2.27
CA ILE A 77 11.06 -9.75 -1.64
C ILE A 77 11.07 -11.06 -0.85
N GLU A 78 11.60 -12.15 -1.41
CA GLU A 78 11.67 -13.43 -0.69
C GLU A 78 12.61 -13.37 0.52
N ALA A 79 13.77 -12.73 0.39
CA ALA A 79 14.69 -12.51 1.51
C ALA A 79 14.02 -11.68 2.64
N MET A 80 13.25 -10.65 2.28
CA MET A 80 12.45 -9.88 3.24
C MET A 80 11.47 -10.77 4.00
N PHE A 81 10.76 -11.64 3.31
CA PHE A 81 9.81 -12.54 3.96
C PHE A 81 10.50 -13.51 4.93
N GLN A 82 11.67 -14.02 4.60
CA GLN A 82 12.48 -14.85 5.51
C GLN A 82 12.91 -14.09 6.77
N GLN A 83 13.29 -12.81 6.62
CA GLN A 83 13.59 -11.94 7.76
C GLN A 83 12.34 -11.69 8.62
N ILE A 84 11.18 -11.47 8.02
CA ILE A 84 9.91 -11.30 8.74
C ILE A 84 9.58 -12.56 9.53
N ASP A 85 9.67 -13.74 8.93
CA ASP A 85 9.45 -15.03 9.61
C ASP A 85 10.36 -15.18 10.84
N THR A 86 11.63 -14.80 10.70
CA THR A 86 12.61 -14.86 11.81
C THR A 86 12.27 -13.88 12.93
N GLN A 87 11.83 -12.66 12.61
CA GLN A 87 11.62 -11.58 13.58
C GLN A 87 10.24 -11.60 14.23
N HIS A 88 9.22 -12.08 13.51
CA HIS A 88 7.83 -12.08 13.97
C HIS A 88 7.27 -13.49 14.23
N GLY A 89 7.93 -14.54 13.72
CA GLY A 89 7.51 -15.95 13.89
C GLY A 89 6.49 -16.42 12.85
N HIS A 90 5.99 -15.55 11.98
CA HIS A 90 5.03 -15.86 10.93
C HIS A 90 4.99 -14.79 9.84
N ARG A 91 4.42 -15.12 8.69
CA ARG A 91 4.13 -14.21 7.59
C ARG A 91 3.06 -13.17 7.97
N PRO A 92 2.98 -12.01 7.27
CA PRO A 92 1.99 -10.98 7.55
C PRO A 92 0.53 -11.45 7.41
N ASP A 93 -0.31 -11.01 8.34
CA ASP A 93 -1.75 -11.17 8.33
C ASP A 93 -2.46 -10.09 7.49
N ILE A 94 -1.83 -8.93 7.40
CA ILE A 94 -2.31 -7.77 6.64
C ILE A 94 -1.22 -7.36 5.65
N LEU A 95 -1.56 -7.23 4.38
CA LEU A 95 -0.68 -6.69 3.34
C LEU A 95 -1.23 -5.36 2.86
N VAL A 96 -0.46 -4.29 3.06
CA VAL A 96 -0.65 -2.99 2.41
C VAL A 96 0.42 -2.84 1.33
N SER A 97 0.06 -3.22 0.10
CA SER A 97 0.94 -3.08 -1.07
C SER A 97 0.90 -1.65 -1.58
N ASN A 98 1.71 -0.79 -0.96
CA ASN A 98 1.72 0.65 -1.14
C ASN A 98 2.90 1.16 -1.97
N ALA A 99 4.05 0.48 -1.96
CA ALA A 99 5.19 0.88 -2.80
C ALA A 99 4.76 1.05 -4.26
N GLY A 100 5.17 2.13 -4.88
CA GLY A 100 4.80 2.43 -6.25
C GLY A 100 5.71 3.47 -6.88
N TYR A 101 5.70 3.48 -8.19
CA TYR A 101 6.46 4.38 -9.03
C TYR A 101 5.51 5.09 -9.99
N GLY A 102 5.73 6.38 -10.22
CA GLY A 102 4.99 7.18 -11.19
C GLY A 102 5.87 8.26 -11.78
N LYS A 103 6.07 8.21 -13.09
CA LYS A 103 6.75 9.23 -13.86
C LYS A 103 5.80 9.71 -14.95
N ARG A 104 5.77 11.04 -15.17
CA ARG A 104 4.84 11.64 -16.11
C ARG A 104 5.40 11.60 -17.51
N PHE A 105 4.63 10.97 -18.42
CA PHE A 105 4.85 11.00 -19.87
C PHE A 105 3.56 11.40 -20.55
N PRO A 106 3.46 12.66 -21.04
CA PRO A 106 2.24 13.15 -21.69
C PRO A 106 1.89 12.39 -22.98
N ASN A 107 2.90 11.94 -23.72
CA ASN A 107 2.70 11.30 -25.02
C ASN A 107 3.12 9.84 -24.99
N VAL A 108 2.34 8.97 -25.62
CA VAL A 108 2.62 7.54 -25.67
C VAL A 108 3.93 7.21 -26.40
N TRP A 109 4.32 7.99 -27.39
CA TRP A 109 5.55 7.79 -28.16
C TRP A 109 6.83 8.20 -27.40
N ASP A 110 6.72 8.88 -26.26
CA ASP A 110 7.85 9.22 -25.38
C ASP A 110 8.11 8.13 -24.33
N ILE A 111 7.21 7.14 -24.20
CA ILE A 111 7.34 6.03 -23.25
C ILE A 111 8.20 4.95 -23.90
N THR A 112 9.39 4.71 -23.36
CA THR A 112 10.22 3.59 -23.82
C THR A 112 9.70 2.25 -23.30
N LEU A 113 10.11 1.15 -23.92
CA LEU A 113 9.74 -0.19 -23.45
C LEU A 113 10.30 -0.45 -22.04
N GLU A 114 11.52 0.02 -21.76
CA GLU A 114 12.16 -0.09 -20.45
C GLU A 114 11.36 0.66 -19.37
N GLU A 115 10.86 1.86 -19.67
CA GLU A 115 10.03 2.62 -18.72
C GLU A 115 8.68 1.93 -18.49
N PHE A 116 8.07 1.41 -19.56
CA PHE A 116 6.83 0.64 -19.48
C PHE A 116 7.03 -0.60 -18.59
N ASP A 117 8.04 -1.41 -18.88
CA ASP A 117 8.34 -2.65 -18.15
C ASP A 117 8.70 -2.36 -16.68
N TYR A 118 9.50 -1.32 -16.44
CA TYR A 118 9.86 -0.90 -15.08
C TYR A 118 8.62 -0.50 -14.27
N THR A 119 7.73 0.31 -14.86
CA THR A 119 6.50 0.75 -14.20
C THR A 119 5.59 -0.44 -13.84
N LEU A 120 5.40 -1.38 -14.78
CA LEU A 120 4.60 -2.58 -14.51
C LEU A 120 5.27 -3.49 -13.50
N ASN A 121 6.59 -3.63 -13.54
CA ASN A 121 7.33 -4.44 -12.58
C ASN A 121 7.15 -3.93 -11.15
N ILE A 122 7.33 -2.63 -10.91
CA ILE A 122 7.19 -2.02 -9.59
C ILE A 122 5.74 -2.01 -9.11
N ASN A 123 4.80 -1.55 -9.95
CA ASN A 123 3.43 -1.28 -9.49
C ASN A 123 2.54 -2.53 -9.47
N LEU A 124 2.74 -3.47 -10.41
CA LEU A 124 1.84 -4.60 -10.60
C LEU A 124 2.50 -5.94 -10.26
N ARG A 125 3.63 -6.27 -10.90
CA ARG A 125 4.30 -7.56 -10.69
C ARG A 125 4.76 -7.73 -9.24
N ALA A 126 5.32 -6.68 -8.63
CA ALA A 126 5.71 -6.70 -7.21
C ALA A 126 4.53 -7.05 -6.30
N SER A 127 3.37 -6.42 -6.51
CA SER A 127 2.16 -6.69 -5.73
C SER A 127 1.72 -8.17 -5.84
N PHE A 128 1.83 -8.77 -7.03
CA PHE A 128 1.56 -10.19 -7.22
C PHE A 128 2.52 -11.07 -6.41
N ILE A 129 3.83 -10.76 -6.41
CA ILE A 129 4.82 -11.52 -5.64
C ILE A 129 4.55 -11.38 -4.14
N LEU A 130 4.21 -10.18 -3.66
CA LEU A 130 3.86 -9.94 -2.27
C LEU A 130 2.64 -10.75 -1.83
N VAL A 131 1.59 -10.82 -2.66
CA VAL A 131 0.42 -11.67 -2.39
C VAL A 131 0.82 -13.14 -2.26
N LYS A 132 1.65 -13.65 -3.19
CA LYS A 132 2.16 -15.03 -3.10
C LYS A 132 2.88 -15.31 -1.78
N GLY A 133 3.63 -14.32 -1.27
CA GLY A 133 4.40 -14.45 -0.03
C GLY A 133 3.54 -14.51 1.24
N VAL A 134 2.29 -14.00 1.22
CA VAL A 134 1.42 -13.97 2.41
C VAL A 134 0.23 -14.92 2.35
N VAL A 135 -0.20 -15.33 1.16
CA VAL A 135 -1.50 -15.99 0.96
C VAL A 135 -1.60 -17.36 1.65
N GLU A 136 -0.54 -18.17 1.65
CA GLU A 136 -0.57 -19.49 2.29
C GLU A 136 -0.70 -19.39 3.81
N HIS A 137 -0.02 -18.42 4.44
CA HIS A 137 -0.21 -18.14 5.86
C HIS A 137 -1.64 -17.67 6.15
N MET A 138 -2.16 -16.72 5.37
CA MET A 138 -3.53 -16.23 5.53
C MET A 138 -4.58 -17.34 5.35
N LYS A 139 -4.38 -18.26 4.38
CA LYS A 139 -5.24 -19.44 4.17
C LYS A 139 -5.19 -20.39 5.38
N SER A 140 -4.00 -20.69 5.90
CA SER A 140 -3.85 -21.63 7.01
C SER A 140 -4.54 -21.17 8.30
N GLN A 141 -4.58 -19.85 8.56
CA GLN A 141 -5.27 -19.26 9.71
C GLN A 141 -6.74 -18.86 9.44
N GLN A 142 -7.23 -19.03 8.18
CA GLN A 142 -8.59 -18.65 7.77
C GLN A 142 -8.89 -17.17 8.03
N TRP A 143 -7.90 -16.30 7.81
CA TRP A 143 -8.01 -14.86 7.99
C TRP A 143 -6.92 -14.11 7.24
N GLY A 144 -7.24 -13.03 6.57
CA GLY A 144 -6.28 -12.15 5.92
C GLY A 144 -6.89 -10.86 5.40
N ARG A 145 -6.04 -9.84 5.23
CA ARG A 145 -6.41 -8.56 4.61
C ARG A 145 -5.36 -8.17 3.59
N ILE A 146 -5.76 -8.00 2.34
CA ILE A 146 -4.90 -7.55 1.25
C ILE A 146 -5.47 -6.25 0.71
N ILE A 147 -4.67 -5.19 0.74
CA ILE A 147 -5.06 -3.85 0.33
C ILE A 147 -4.01 -3.33 -0.65
N PHE A 148 -4.42 -3.11 -1.90
CA PHE A 148 -3.57 -2.51 -2.92
C PHE A 148 -3.71 -0.99 -2.96
N MET A 149 -2.61 -0.29 -3.16
CA MET A 149 -2.62 1.14 -3.47
C MET A 149 -2.70 1.32 -4.98
N SER A 150 -3.94 1.42 -5.49
CA SER A 150 -4.25 1.71 -6.89
C SER A 150 -4.14 3.23 -7.16
N SER A 151 -4.95 3.76 -8.04
CA SER A 151 -5.07 5.18 -8.38
C SER A 151 -6.36 5.41 -9.15
N ILE A 152 -6.89 6.63 -9.14
CA ILE A 152 -7.95 7.04 -10.08
C ILE A 152 -7.51 6.88 -11.54
N ALA A 153 -6.20 6.84 -11.81
CA ALA A 153 -5.67 6.56 -13.15
C ALA A 153 -6.12 5.20 -13.71
N ALA A 154 -6.48 4.24 -12.87
CA ALA A 154 -7.07 2.97 -13.27
C ALA A 154 -8.43 3.14 -13.97
N TYR A 155 -9.12 4.24 -13.74
CA TYR A 155 -10.49 4.52 -14.22
C TYR A 155 -10.55 5.61 -15.27
N GLY A 156 -9.71 6.66 -15.15
CA GLY A 156 -9.74 7.84 -16.02
C GLY A 156 -8.41 8.14 -16.73
N GLY A 157 -7.44 7.20 -16.73
CA GLY A 157 -6.14 7.36 -17.40
C GLY A 157 -5.15 8.23 -16.63
N GLY A 158 -5.59 9.24 -15.89
CA GLY A 158 -4.73 10.11 -15.08
C GLY A 158 -3.75 10.94 -15.91
N ILE A 159 -2.71 11.48 -15.25
CA ILE A 159 -1.73 12.41 -15.84
C ILE A 159 -0.35 11.78 -16.08
N ASN A 160 -0.08 10.61 -15.53
CA ASN A 160 1.27 10.00 -15.57
C ASN A 160 1.55 9.23 -16.87
N GLY A 161 0.53 8.95 -17.68
CA GLY A 161 0.65 8.20 -18.92
C GLY A 161 0.07 6.79 -18.87
N CYS A 162 -0.07 6.16 -20.06
CA CYS A 162 -0.79 4.89 -20.21
C CYS A 162 -0.12 3.70 -19.48
N HIS A 163 1.20 3.68 -19.36
CA HIS A 163 1.96 2.66 -18.62
C HIS A 163 1.57 2.64 -17.12
N TYR A 164 1.49 3.84 -16.52
CA TYR A 164 1.04 3.97 -15.13
C TYR A 164 -0.44 3.56 -14.97
N ALA A 165 -1.31 4.07 -15.86
CA ALA A 165 -2.73 3.70 -15.86
C ALA A 165 -2.93 2.19 -16.04
N ALA A 166 -2.20 1.55 -16.95
CA ALA A 166 -2.21 0.11 -17.16
C ALA A 166 -1.77 -0.65 -15.88
N SER A 167 -0.69 -0.19 -15.22
CA SER A 167 -0.20 -0.83 -13.99
C SER A 167 -1.24 -0.76 -12.85
N LYS A 168 -1.90 0.39 -12.68
CA LYS A 168 -2.91 0.61 -11.63
C LYS A 168 -4.25 -0.06 -11.97
N GLY A 169 -4.66 -0.08 -13.24
CA GLY A 169 -5.80 -0.85 -13.73
C GLY A 169 -5.59 -2.36 -13.56
N GLY A 170 -4.37 -2.84 -13.79
CA GLY A 170 -3.97 -4.23 -13.53
C GLY A 170 -4.14 -4.63 -12.06
N LEU A 171 -3.82 -3.75 -11.10
CA LEU A 171 -4.05 -4.00 -9.67
C LEU A 171 -5.55 -4.20 -9.38
N THR A 172 -6.41 -3.34 -9.93
CA THR A 172 -7.87 -3.46 -9.76
C THR A 172 -8.40 -4.76 -10.36
N GLY A 173 -7.94 -5.15 -11.55
CA GLY A 173 -8.28 -6.45 -12.14
C GLY A 173 -7.82 -7.64 -11.30
N MET A 174 -6.59 -7.60 -10.79
CA MET A 174 -6.04 -8.62 -9.89
C MET A 174 -6.82 -8.69 -8.58
N MET A 175 -7.14 -7.55 -7.97
CA MET A 175 -7.96 -7.43 -6.77
C MET A 175 -9.33 -8.12 -6.95
N LYS A 176 -10.04 -7.84 -8.05
CA LYS A 176 -11.35 -8.45 -8.35
C LYS A 176 -11.28 -9.98 -8.43
N ASN A 177 -10.28 -10.53 -9.10
CA ASN A 177 -10.11 -11.98 -9.19
C ASN A 177 -9.76 -12.58 -7.82
N LEU A 178 -8.78 -12.03 -7.12
CA LEU A 178 -8.33 -12.54 -5.83
C LEU A 178 -9.43 -12.46 -4.77
N SER A 179 -10.25 -11.40 -4.75
CA SER A 179 -11.34 -11.24 -3.79
C SER A 179 -12.35 -12.39 -3.86
N THR A 180 -12.65 -12.89 -5.03
CA THR A 180 -13.54 -14.04 -5.24
C THR A 180 -12.85 -15.36 -4.86
N ARG A 181 -11.57 -15.53 -5.24
CA ARG A 181 -10.84 -16.79 -5.03
C ARG A 181 -10.41 -17.03 -3.60
N LEU A 182 -10.24 -15.95 -2.82
CA LEU A 182 -9.75 -16.03 -1.44
C LEU A 182 -10.85 -15.87 -0.38
N ALA A 183 -12.08 -15.57 -0.80
CA ALA A 183 -13.21 -15.36 0.12
C ALA A 183 -13.52 -16.60 0.97
N GLU A 184 -13.38 -17.81 0.42
CA GLU A 184 -13.59 -19.07 1.15
C GLU A 184 -12.66 -19.24 2.36
N TYR A 185 -11.50 -18.53 2.38
CA TYR A 185 -10.54 -18.53 3.48
C TYR A 185 -10.68 -17.31 4.42
N ASN A 186 -11.79 -16.56 4.36
CA ASN A 186 -11.98 -15.28 5.08
C ASN A 186 -10.88 -14.24 4.82
N ILE A 187 -10.31 -14.25 3.62
CA ILE A 187 -9.34 -13.26 3.18
C ILE A 187 -10.09 -12.21 2.33
N SER A 188 -10.07 -10.95 2.79
CA SER A 188 -10.60 -9.85 1.99
C SER A 188 -9.49 -9.20 1.16
N VAL A 189 -9.84 -8.85 -0.08
CA VAL A 189 -8.93 -8.18 -1.03
C VAL A 189 -9.63 -6.97 -1.60
N ASN A 190 -9.06 -5.79 -1.38
CA ASN A 190 -9.61 -4.51 -1.84
C ASN A 190 -8.50 -3.60 -2.38
N ASP A 191 -8.87 -2.53 -3.05
CA ASP A 191 -7.93 -1.46 -3.37
C ASP A 191 -8.44 -0.08 -2.96
N VAL A 192 -7.51 0.82 -2.68
CA VAL A 192 -7.73 2.24 -2.54
C VAL A 192 -7.20 2.91 -3.80
N ALA A 193 -8.00 3.75 -4.41
CA ALA A 193 -7.67 4.47 -5.64
C ALA A 193 -7.60 6.00 -5.38
N PRO A 194 -6.49 6.49 -4.80
CA PRO A 194 -6.34 7.92 -4.54
C PRO A 194 -6.18 8.72 -5.83
N ALA A 195 -6.60 9.97 -5.77
CA ALA A 195 -6.25 10.99 -6.76
C ALA A 195 -4.96 11.71 -6.36
N MET A 196 -5.01 13.02 -6.22
CA MET A 196 -3.88 13.87 -5.87
C MET A 196 -3.74 13.94 -4.35
N ILE A 197 -2.76 13.22 -3.81
CA ILE A 197 -2.42 13.23 -2.38
C ILE A 197 -1.14 14.03 -2.20
N GLY A 198 -1.23 15.13 -1.44
CA GLY A 198 -0.08 15.97 -1.10
C GLY A 198 0.86 15.32 -0.09
N ASP A 199 2.01 15.91 0.11
CA ASP A 199 3.03 15.49 1.08
C ASP A 199 3.45 14.02 0.91
N THR A 200 3.57 13.62 -0.35
CA THR A 200 4.02 12.29 -0.79
C THR A 200 5.28 12.41 -1.66
N GLY A 201 5.95 11.29 -1.91
CA GLY A 201 7.10 11.28 -2.83
C GLY A 201 6.76 11.72 -4.25
N MET A 202 5.50 11.58 -4.69
CA MET A 202 5.04 12.05 -6.00
C MET A 202 4.63 13.52 -6.00
N ILE A 203 4.19 14.06 -4.86
CA ILE A 203 3.77 15.45 -4.66
C ILE A 203 4.36 15.93 -3.33
N PRO A 204 5.67 16.32 -3.31
CA PRO A 204 6.37 16.62 -2.06
C PRO A 204 5.89 17.89 -1.35
N ASN A 205 5.26 18.80 -2.07
CA ASN A 205 4.75 20.06 -1.53
C ASN A 205 3.36 20.36 -2.09
N ALA A 206 2.35 20.04 -1.31
CA ALA A 206 0.94 20.29 -1.70
C ALA A 206 0.65 21.78 -1.94
N ALA A 207 1.28 22.67 -1.19
CA ALA A 207 1.09 24.12 -1.32
C ALA A 207 1.69 24.72 -2.60
N ALA A 208 2.57 23.99 -3.29
CA ALA A 208 3.23 24.47 -4.51
C ALA A 208 2.39 24.34 -5.79
N ILE A 209 1.22 23.70 -5.71
CA ILE A 209 0.34 23.44 -6.88
C ILE A 209 -1.11 23.87 -6.64
N PRO A 210 -1.37 25.15 -6.28
CA PRO A 210 -2.72 25.63 -5.97
C PRO A 210 -3.69 25.51 -7.14
N GLU A 211 -3.21 25.62 -8.39
CA GLU A 211 -4.00 25.44 -9.60
C GLU A 211 -4.55 24.02 -9.76
N VAL A 212 -3.83 23.01 -9.29
CA VAL A 212 -4.31 21.61 -9.27
C VAL A 212 -5.41 21.46 -8.22
N ALA A 213 -5.22 22.04 -7.04
CA ALA A 213 -6.21 22.04 -5.98
C ALA A 213 -7.53 22.71 -6.40
N ALA A 214 -7.44 23.84 -7.14
CA ALA A 214 -8.61 24.55 -7.64
C ALA A 214 -9.46 23.73 -8.63
N GLY A 215 -8.86 22.75 -9.31
CA GLY A 215 -9.57 21.83 -10.21
C GLY A 215 -10.30 20.68 -9.49
N ILE A 216 -10.08 20.50 -8.20
CA ILE A 216 -10.73 19.47 -7.38
C ILE A 216 -11.98 20.07 -6.74
N PRO A 217 -13.17 19.42 -6.76
CA PRO A 217 -14.40 19.97 -6.16
C PRO A 217 -14.24 20.37 -4.68
N LEU A 218 -13.48 19.62 -3.87
CA LEU A 218 -13.15 20.01 -2.50
C LEU A 218 -12.08 21.10 -2.39
N GLN A 219 -11.54 21.61 -3.52
CA GLN A 219 -10.57 22.70 -3.63
C GLN A 219 -9.28 22.50 -2.82
N ARG A 220 -8.89 21.26 -2.58
CA ARG A 220 -7.65 20.87 -1.93
C ARG A 220 -7.18 19.50 -2.39
N LEU A 221 -5.91 19.21 -2.16
CA LEU A 221 -5.39 17.84 -2.26
C LEU A 221 -5.89 17.00 -1.08
N GLY A 222 -5.95 15.69 -1.28
CA GLY A 222 -6.09 14.74 -0.19
C GLY A 222 -4.80 14.67 0.64
N THR A 223 -4.90 14.10 1.85
CA THR A 223 -3.75 13.90 2.72
C THR A 223 -3.38 12.41 2.84
N PRO A 224 -2.15 12.08 3.23
CA PRO A 224 -1.76 10.71 3.55
C PRO A 224 -2.68 10.07 4.62
N GLU A 225 -3.08 10.84 5.63
CA GLU A 225 -3.96 10.38 6.71
C GLU A 225 -5.36 10.01 6.21
N GLU A 226 -5.92 10.77 5.25
CA GLU A 226 -7.20 10.43 4.64
C GLU A 226 -7.13 9.12 3.88
N THR A 227 -6.00 8.87 3.19
CA THR A 227 -5.75 7.57 2.52
C THR A 227 -5.61 6.44 3.55
N ALA A 228 -4.88 6.68 4.63
CA ALA A 228 -4.70 5.71 5.72
C ALA A 228 -6.01 5.40 6.47
N ASN A 229 -6.94 6.36 6.58
CA ASN A 229 -8.29 6.13 7.12
C ASN A 229 -9.02 5.03 6.33
N VAL A 230 -8.96 5.11 5.00
CA VAL A 230 -9.59 4.12 4.12
C VAL A 230 -8.90 2.75 4.23
N VAL A 231 -7.56 2.72 4.26
CA VAL A 231 -6.79 1.48 4.48
C VAL A 231 -7.17 0.82 5.81
N THR A 232 -7.24 1.60 6.88
CA THR A 232 -7.59 1.11 8.23
C THR A 232 -9.04 0.61 8.27
N MET A 233 -9.97 1.30 7.63
CA MET A 233 -11.36 0.85 7.50
C MET A 233 -11.43 -0.48 6.76
N LEU A 234 -10.70 -0.67 5.66
CA LEU A 234 -10.64 -1.95 4.94
C LEU A 234 -10.00 -3.06 5.77
N ALA A 235 -8.98 -2.76 6.58
CA ALA A 235 -8.35 -3.73 7.47
C ALA A 235 -9.31 -4.20 8.58
N THR A 236 -10.17 -3.32 9.09
CA THR A 236 -11.10 -3.57 10.20
C THR A 236 -12.50 -4.02 9.75
N THR A 237 -12.80 -4.02 8.45
CA THR A 237 -14.13 -4.37 7.92
C THR A 237 -14.07 -5.65 7.10
N GLY A 238 -14.15 -6.81 7.78
CA GLY A 238 -13.97 -8.12 7.17
C GLY A 238 -15.03 -8.50 6.11
N TYR A 239 -16.21 -7.88 6.17
CA TYR A 239 -17.30 -8.15 5.18
C TYR A 239 -17.11 -7.38 3.85
N MET A 240 -16.07 -6.54 3.75
CA MET A 240 -15.77 -5.77 2.55
C MET A 240 -14.67 -6.45 1.75
N THR A 241 -15.01 -6.99 0.57
CA THR A 241 -14.05 -7.59 -0.38
C THR A 241 -14.43 -7.27 -1.82
N GLY A 242 -13.46 -7.21 -2.72
CA GLY A 242 -13.66 -6.90 -4.13
C GLY A 242 -14.04 -5.43 -4.39
N GLN A 243 -13.77 -4.52 -3.46
CA GLN A 243 -14.11 -3.11 -3.60
C GLN A 243 -12.89 -2.28 -3.99
N SER A 244 -13.12 -1.33 -4.88
CA SER A 244 -12.16 -0.28 -5.20
C SER A 244 -12.73 1.04 -4.70
N LEU A 245 -12.02 1.66 -3.76
CA LEU A 245 -12.48 2.89 -3.11
C LEU A 245 -11.76 4.10 -3.71
N LEU A 246 -12.51 4.88 -4.50
CA LEU A 246 -12.00 6.12 -5.07
C LEU A 246 -11.93 7.20 -3.98
N LEU A 247 -10.75 7.82 -3.86
CA LEU A 247 -10.49 8.90 -2.92
C LEU A 247 -10.00 10.11 -3.70
N ALA A 248 -10.94 10.93 -4.20
CA ALA A 248 -10.65 11.90 -5.26
C ALA A 248 -11.03 13.35 -4.91
N GLY A 249 -11.82 13.59 -3.89
CA GLY A 249 -12.28 14.94 -3.55
C GLY A 249 -13.41 15.45 -4.45
N GLY A 250 -14.03 14.52 -5.21
CA GLY A 250 -15.15 14.80 -6.10
C GLY A 250 -14.97 14.34 -7.52
#